data_166a711fa563fb7e3ead6bc202e9709d
#
_entry.id   166a711fa563fb7e3ead6bc202e9709d
#
_cell.length_a   1.000
_cell.length_b   1.000
_cell.length_c   1.000
_cell.angle_alpha   90.00
_cell.angle_beta   90.00
_cell.angle_gamma   90.00
#
_symmetry.space_group_name_H-M   'P 1'
#
loop_
_entity.id
_entity.type
_entity.pdbx_description
1 polymer ?
#
loop_
_entity_poly.entity_id
_entity_poly.type
_entity_poly.pdbx_seq_one_letter_code
_entity_poly.pdbx_strand_id
1 'polypeptide(L)'
;MLNDLFNLTGQTAVVTGAGRGIGEGIAKVLAAAGASVICAARRVDEIRRVAAEINAAGGSAKACATDVTDLDSVNQLAKFACHETGGLHMWVNNAGGSPVQKPLHLLDKEEWDRTLALNLTAVWHCTRVAAETMDEGRILNISSLAAEDVIPGSGHYSAAKAGVNMLTKTFAQELGPRIRVNCIMPGAVPTEIMMQALNLKDEDLPKLESMLRLPAGRLGKPEDLGAAALFLLAPASAWITGQNIRVSGGP
;
A
#
# COMPACT_ATOMS: atom_id res chain seq x y z
N MET A 1 13.52 10.84 -22.51
CA MET A 1 14.32 10.67 -21.27
C MET A 1 13.49 10.86 -20.00
N LEU A 2 12.93 12.04 -19.67
CA LEU A 2 12.15 12.19 -18.42
C LEU A 2 10.85 11.34 -18.47
N ASN A 3 10.14 11.36 -19.57
CA ASN A 3 8.92 10.55 -19.74
C ASN A 3 9.20 9.05 -19.62
N ASP A 4 10.34 8.56 -20.10
CA ASP A 4 10.68 7.13 -20.04
C ASP A 4 10.97 6.68 -18.60
N LEU A 5 11.46 7.59 -17.74
CA LEU A 5 11.76 7.29 -16.35
C LEU A 5 10.51 6.99 -15.50
N PHE A 6 9.35 7.51 -15.90
CA PHE A 6 8.08 7.36 -15.16
C PHE A 6 7.00 6.66 -15.99
N ASN A 7 7.30 6.20 -17.20
CA ASN A 7 6.36 5.49 -18.04
C ASN A 7 6.17 4.03 -17.58
N LEU A 8 4.93 3.64 -17.37
CA LEU A 8 4.52 2.29 -16.98
C LEU A 8 3.69 1.60 -18.07
N THR A 9 3.67 2.12 -19.29
CA THR A 9 2.93 1.55 -20.43
C THR A 9 3.38 0.09 -20.67
N GLY A 10 2.41 -0.81 -20.83
CA GLY A 10 2.67 -2.24 -21.01
C GLY A 10 2.99 -3.00 -19.72
N GLN A 11 2.97 -2.33 -18.56
CA GLN A 11 3.24 -2.96 -17.27
C GLN A 11 1.96 -3.15 -16.46
N THR A 12 1.89 -4.22 -15.70
CA THR A 12 0.76 -4.55 -14.82
C THR A 12 1.12 -4.32 -13.37
N ALA A 13 0.24 -3.63 -12.66
CA ALA A 13 0.31 -3.41 -11.22
C ALA A 13 -0.87 -4.03 -10.49
N VAL A 14 -0.63 -4.86 -9.49
CA VAL A 14 -1.62 -5.24 -8.49
C VAL A 14 -1.54 -4.25 -7.32
N VAL A 15 -2.68 -3.70 -6.91
CA VAL A 15 -2.80 -2.84 -5.72
C VAL A 15 -3.81 -3.45 -4.76
N THR A 16 -3.34 -3.94 -3.61
CA THR A 16 -4.23 -4.47 -2.56
C THR A 16 -4.81 -3.34 -1.71
N GLY A 17 -6.07 -3.48 -1.27
CA GLY A 17 -6.77 -2.40 -0.57
C GLY A 17 -7.06 -1.19 -1.45
N ALA A 18 -7.23 -1.38 -2.77
CA ALA A 18 -7.37 -0.32 -3.76
C ALA A 18 -8.74 0.38 -3.78
N GLY A 19 -9.71 -0.08 -2.96
CA GLY A 19 -11.09 0.44 -3.02
C GLY A 19 -11.27 1.84 -2.45
N ARG A 20 -10.32 2.35 -1.66
CA ARG A 20 -10.40 3.67 -1.00
C ARG A 20 -9.04 4.15 -0.49
N GLY A 21 -8.98 5.41 -0.09
CA GLY A 21 -7.83 6.01 0.61
C GLY A 21 -6.52 5.87 -0.16
N ILE A 22 -5.44 5.52 0.54
CA ILE A 22 -4.09 5.44 -0.04
C ILE A 22 -4.03 4.48 -1.23
N GLY A 23 -4.66 3.29 -1.13
CA GLY A 23 -4.66 2.31 -2.21
C GLY A 23 -5.37 2.79 -3.47
N GLU A 24 -6.48 3.52 -3.33
CA GLU A 24 -7.17 4.17 -4.45
C GLU A 24 -6.27 5.23 -5.10
N GLY A 25 -5.64 6.10 -4.30
CA GLY A 25 -4.72 7.11 -4.82
C GLY A 25 -3.54 6.50 -5.56
N ILE A 26 -2.93 5.45 -5.03
CA ILE A 26 -1.84 4.71 -5.71
C ILE A 26 -2.35 4.12 -7.04
N ALA A 27 -3.50 3.44 -7.04
CA ALA A 27 -4.07 2.83 -8.23
C ALA A 27 -4.31 3.86 -9.36
N LYS A 28 -4.89 5.01 -9.02
CA LYS A 28 -5.15 6.10 -9.97
C LYS A 28 -3.86 6.69 -10.55
N VAL A 29 -2.85 6.93 -9.73
CA VAL A 29 -1.57 7.50 -10.19
C VAL A 29 -0.80 6.51 -11.07
N LEU A 30 -0.75 5.22 -10.71
CA LEU A 30 -0.09 4.21 -11.54
C LEU A 30 -0.80 4.04 -12.90
N ALA A 31 -2.13 4.05 -12.91
CA ALA A 31 -2.90 3.99 -14.15
C ALA A 31 -2.68 5.23 -15.03
N ALA A 32 -2.61 6.43 -14.45
CA ALA A 32 -2.30 7.68 -15.18
C ALA A 32 -0.87 7.65 -15.76
N ALA A 33 0.05 6.89 -15.18
CA ALA A 33 1.40 6.66 -15.71
C ALA A 33 1.46 5.54 -16.78
N GLY A 34 0.31 4.95 -17.16
CA GLY A 34 0.18 3.97 -18.25
C GLY A 34 0.13 2.51 -17.79
N ALA A 35 0.14 2.22 -16.49
CA ALA A 35 0.01 0.84 -16.01
C ALA A 35 -1.41 0.30 -16.20
N SER A 36 -1.51 -1.02 -16.49
CA SER A 36 -2.75 -1.77 -16.30
C SER A 36 -2.86 -2.16 -14.81
N VAL A 37 -3.89 -1.65 -14.12
CA VAL A 37 -4.02 -1.80 -12.67
C VAL A 37 -5.07 -2.85 -12.31
N ILE A 38 -4.71 -3.82 -11.47
CA ILE A 38 -5.66 -4.71 -10.81
C ILE A 38 -5.97 -4.15 -9.42
N CYS A 39 -7.16 -3.59 -9.28
CA CYS A 39 -7.68 -3.11 -8.01
C CYS A 39 -8.20 -4.29 -7.19
N ALA A 40 -7.53 -4.64 -6.09
CA ALA A 40 -7.85 -5.80 -5.27
C ALA A 40 -8.31 -5.39 -3.87
N ALA A 41 -9.49 -5.85 -3.43
CA ALA A 41 -9.98 -5.73 -2.05
C ALA A 41 -11.20 -6.66 -1.85
N ARG A 42 -11.63 -6.81 -0.58
CA ARG A 42 -12.82 -7.60 -0.22
C ARG A 42 -14.13 -6.95 -0.66
N ARG A 43 -14.21 -5.61 -0.61
CA ARG A 43 -15.42 -4.85 -0.97
C ARG A 43 -15.44 -4.61 -2.47
N VAL A 44 -16.18 -5.47 -3.18
CA VAL A 44 -16.21 -5.52 -4.64
C VAL A 44 -16.71 -4.22 -5.26
N ASP A 45 -17.73 -3.61 -4.68
CA ASP A 45 -18.33 -2.40 -5.24
C ASP A 45 -17.38 -1.20 -5.18
N GLU A 46 -16.54 -1.11 -4.13
CA GLU A 46 -15.53 -0.06 -4.02
C GLU A 46 -14.45 -0.20 -5.10
N ILE A 47 -13.91 -1.40 -5.30
CA ILE A 47 -12.88 -1.62 -6.32
C ILE A 47 -13.44 -1.53 -7.75
N ARG A 48 -14.69 -1.89 -7.97
CA ARG A 48 -15.38 -1.68 -9.27
C ARG A 48 -15.55 -0.18 -9.56
N ARG A 49 -15.94 0.61 -8.57
CA ARG A 49 -16.02 2.07 -8.69
C ARG A 49 -14.67 2.65 -9.08
N VAL A 50 -13.59 2.31 -8.35
CA VAL A 50 -12.24 2.82 -8.63
C VAL A 50 -11.78 2.41 -10.04
N ALA A 51 -11.97 1.14 -10.42
CA ALA A 51 -11.62 0.68 -11.76
C ALA A 51 -12.41 1.42 -12.87
N ALA A 52 -13.70 1.67 -12.64
CA ALA A 52 -14.53 2.43 -13.59
C ALA A 52 -14.06 3.88 -13.72
N GLU A 53 -13.72 4.55 -12.61
CA GLU A 53 -13.18 5.92 -12.60
C GLU A 53 -11.83 6.00 -13.36
N ILE A 54 -10.93 5.04 -13.15
CA ILE A 54 -9.65 4.95 -13.87
C ILE A 54 -9.91 4.79 -15.37
N ASN A 55 -10.80 3.88 -15.77
CA ASN A 55 -11.11 3.63 -17.16
C ASN A 55 -11.78 4.83 -17.83
N ALA A 56 -12.67 5.53 -17.11
CA ALA A 56 -13.31 6.76 -17.60
C ALA A 56 -12.31 7.92 -17.80
N ALA A 57 -11.20 7.93 -17.02
CA ALA A 57 -10.11 8.88 -17.17
C ALA A 57 -9.08 8.50 -18.27
N GLY A 58 -9.34 7.42 -19.03
CA GLY A 58 -8.47 6.95 -20.12
C GLY A 58 -7.36 6.00 -19.68
N GLY A 59 -7.34 5.57 -18.42
CA GLY A 59 -6.44 4.54 -17.90
C GLY A 59 -6.95 3.11 -18.18
N SER A 60 -6.30 2.12 -17.59
CA SER A 60 -6.68 0.70 -17.67
C SER A 60 -6.74 0.10 -16.28
N ALA A 61 -7.91 -0.35 -15.83
CA ALA A 61 -8.06 -1.02 -14.54
C ALA A 61 -9.13 -2.11 -14.56
N LYS A 62 -8.91 -3.16 -13.76
CA LYS A 62 -9.87 -4.24 -13.49
C LYS A 62 -9.99 -4.46 -11.98
N ALA A 63 -11.15 -4.93 -11.54
CA ALA A 63 -11.43 -5.23 -10.14
C ALA A 63 -11.32 -6.74 -9.90
N CYS A 64 -10.64 -7.13 -8.81
CA CYS A 64 -10.53 -8.51 -8.36
C CYS A 64 -10.87 -8.61 -6.86
N ALA A 65 -11.95 -9.33 -6.52
CA ALA A 65 -12.31 -9.57 -5.12
C ALA A 65 -11.23 -10.42 -4.44
N THR A 66 -10.64 -9.90 -3.36
CA THR A 66 -9.50 -10.56 -2.72
C THR A 66 -9.50 -10.33 -1.21
N ASP A 67 -9.35 -11.39 -0.44
CA ASP A 67 -8.94 -11.31 0.97
C ASP A 67 -7.46 -11.65 1.08
N VAL A 68 -6.63 -10.68 1.45
CA VAL A 68 -5.18 -10.85 1.57
C VAL A 68 -4.77 -11.75 2.74
N THR A 69 -5.68 -12.06 3.66
CA THR A 69 -5.45 -13.00 4.78
C THR A 69 -5.69 -14.46 4.37
N ASP A 70 -6.28 -14.68 3.21
CA ASP A 70 -6.49 -15.99 2.60
C ASP A 70 -5.48 -16.21 1.46
N LEU A 71 -4.59 -17.19 1.64
CA LEU A 71 -3.53 -17.48 0.67
C LEU A 71 -4.07 -17.93 -0.68
N ASP A 72 -5.16 -18.69 -0.71
CA ASP A 72 -5.78 -19.13 -1.97
C ASP A 72 -6.35 -17.94 -2.75
N SER A 73 -6.96 -16.98 -2.04
CA SER A 73 -7.43 -15.74 -2.63
C SER A 73 -6.28 -14.91 -3.22
N VAL A 74 -5.12 -14.85 -2.56
CA VAL A 74 -3.92 -14.17 -3.06
C VAL A 74 -3.36 -14.87 -4.31
N ASN A 75 -3.29 -16.21 -4.31
CA ASN A 75 -2.88 -16.98 -5.48
C ASN A 75 -3.81 -16.76 -6.69
N GLN A 76 -5.12 -16.69 -6.45
CA GLN A 76 -6.10 -16.39 -7.50
C GLN A 76 -5.93 -14.97 -8.04
N LEU A 77 -5.64 -13.98 -7.19
CA LEU A 77 -5.35 -12.61 -7.61
C LEU A 77 -4.15 -12.54 -8.56
N ALA A 78 -3.05 -13.23 -8.23
CA ALA A 78 -1.85 -13.26 -9.09
C ALA A 78 -2.15 -13.91 -10.46
N LYS A 79 -2.86 -15.05 -10.47
CA LYS A 79 -3.31 -15.70 -11.72
C LYS A 79 -4.23 -14.80 -12.53
N PHE A 80 -5.19 -14.14 -11.88
CA PHE A 80 -6.10 -13.18 -12.53
C PHE A 80 -5.31 -12.04 -13.18
N ALA A 81 -4.35 -11.45 -12.47
CA ALA A 81 -3.52 -10.38 -13.02
C ALA A 81 -2.79 -10.83 -14.30
N CYS A 82 -2.11 -11.98 -14.27
CA CYS A 82 -1.40 -12.51 -15.44
C CYS A 82 -2.35 -12.83 -16.61
N HIS A 83 -3.51 -13.44 -16.34
CA HIS A 83 -4.49 -13.78 -17.37
C HIS A 83 -5.05 -12.54 -18.05
N GLU A 84 -5.39 -11.51 -17.27
CA GLU A 84 -6.09 -10.33 -17.78
C GLU A 84 -5.19 -9.32 -18.50
N THR A 85 -3.88 -9.37 -18.26
CA THR A 85 -2.94 -8.33 -18.74
C THR A 85 -1.65 -8.89 -19.37
N GLY A 86 -1.51 -10.22 -19.42
CA GLY A 86 -0.37 -10.90 -20.04
C GLY A 86 0.89 -10.99 -19.16
N GLY A 87 0.86 -10.51 -17.93
CA GLY A 87 1.99 -10.61 -17.00
C GLY A 87 1.79 -9.81 -15.71
N LEU A 88 2.72 -9.94 -14.77
CA LEU A 88 2.73 -9.21 -13.51
C LEU A 88 4.11 -8.55 -13.33
N HIS A 89 4.14 -7.23 -13.11
CA HIS A 89 5.38 -6.44 -13.06
C HIS A 89 5.54 -5.65 -11.77
N MET A 90 4.42 -5.31 -11.12
CA MET A 90 4.40 -4.52 -9.89
C MET A 90 3.36 -5.05 -8.92
N TRP A 91 3.71 -5.07 -7.63
CA TRP A 91 2.79 -5.46 -6.58
C TRP A 91 2.84 -4.48 -5.41
N VAL A 92 1.69 -3.94 -5.03
CA VAL A 92 1.57 -3.01 -3.91
C VAL A 92 0.82 -3.67 -2.76
N ASN A 93 1.52 -3.92 -1.67
CA ASN A 93 0.96 -4.39 -0.42
C ASN A 93 0.46 -3.18 0.40
N ASN A 94 -0.76 -2.73 0.09
CA ASN A 94 -1.38 -1.61 0.79
C ASN A 94 -2.53 -2.03 1.71
N ALA A 95 -3.18 -3.17 1.47
CA ALA A 95 -4.24 -3.65 2.36
C ALA A 95 -3.74 -3.76 3.81
N GLY A 96 -4.42 -3.09 4.74
CA GLY A 96 -4.00 -3.04 6.13
C GLY A 96 -4.73 -1.96 6.93
N GLY A 97 -4.30 -1.80 8.17
CA GLY A 97 -4.84 -0.83 9.14
C GLY A 97 -5.31 -1.51 10.42
N SER A 98 -5.53 -0.74 11.45
CA SER A 98 -6.19 -1.15 12.70
C SER A 98 -7.05 0.02 13.21
N PRO A 99 -8.36 -0.17 13.37
CA PRO A 99 -9.23 0.83 13.98
C PRO A 99 -9.17 0.80 15.51
N VAL A 100 -8.53 -0.21 16.11
CA VAL A 100 -8.49 -0.40 17.56
C VAL A 100 -7.33 0.34 18.16
N GLN A 101 -7.63 1.14 19.21
CA GLN A 101 -6.63 1.77 20.05
C GLN A 101 -6.81 1.28 21.49
N LYS A 102 -5.83 0.52 21.98
CA LYS A 102 -5.87 -0.08 23.31
C LYS A 102 -4.44 -0.28 23.84
N PRO A 103 -4.18 0.02 25.12
CA PRO A 103 -2.88 -0.29 25.74
C PRO A 103 -2.55 -1.78 25.58
N LEU A 104 -1.29 -2.11 25.26
CA LEU A 104 -0.87 -3.49 24.94
C LEU A 104 -1.23 -4.51 26.01
N HIS A 105 -1.09 -4.16 27.30
CA HIS A 105 -1.40 -5.05 28.41
C HIS A 105 -2.91 -5.31 28.62
N LEU A 106 -3.76 -4.54 27.94
CA LEU A 106 -5.21 -4.70 27.97
C LEU A 106 -5.75 -5.24 26.62
N LEU A 107 -4.89 -5.41 25.63
CA LEU A 107 -5.29 -5.91 24.31
C LEU A 107 -5.62 -7.41 24.43
N ASP A 108 -6.74 -7.81 23.87
CA ASP A 108 -7.08 -9.22 23.76
C ASP A 108 -6.28 -9.91 22.65
N LYS A 109 -6.16 -11.24 22.79
CA LYS A 109 -5.36 -12.05 21.87
C LYS A 109 -5.95 -12.08 20.46
N GLU A 110 -7.26 -12.06 20.34
CA GLU A 110 -7.99 -12.11 19.08
C GLU A 110 -7.68 -10.84 18.25
N GLU A 111 -7.64 -9.66 18.87
CA GLU A 111 -7.29 -8.41 18.20
C GLU A 111 -5.81 -8.39 17.81
N TRP A 112 -4.92 -8.86 18.68
CA TRP A 112 -3.50 -9.04 18.39
C TRP A 112 -3.31 -9.92 17.15
N ASP A 113 -3.89 -11.12 17.14
CA ASP A 113 -3.75 -12.09 16.05
C ASP A 113 -4.32 -11.54 14.75
N ARG A 114 -5.50 -10.91 14.79
CA ARG A 114 -6.13 -10.29 13.63
C ARG A 114 -5.28 -9.17 13.03
N THR A 115 -4.70 -8.33 13.87
CA THR A 115 -3.85 -7.22 13.42
C THR A 115 -2.57 -7.74 12.78
N LEU A 116 -1.90 -8.72 13.37
CA LEU A 116 -0.71 -9.34 12.79
C LEU A 116 -1.03 -10.10 11.50
N ALA A 117 -2.13 -10.84 11.46
CA ALA A 117 -2.56 -11.57 10.26
C ALA A 117 -2.73 -10.62 9.06
N LEU A 118 -3.43 -9.49 9.27
CA LEU A 118 -3.70 -8.53 8.20
C LEU A 118 -2.47 -7.68 7.83
N ASN A 119 -1.73 -7.15 8.83
CA ASN A 119 -0.73 -6.11 8.60
C ASN A 119 0.70 -6.63 8.44
N LEU A 120 0.97 -7.90 8.78
CA LEU A 120 2.30 -8.52 8.67
C LEU A 120 2.25 -9.82 7.88
N THR A 121 1.48 -10.81 8.33
CA THR A 121 1.45 -12.14 7.68
C THR A 121 0.93 -12.06 6.24
N ALA A 122 -0.13 -11.27 6.00
CA ALA A 122 -0.65 -11.03 4.65
C ALA A 122 0.39 -10.37 3.72
N VAL A 123 1.19 -9.43 4.24
CA VAL A 123 2.26 -8.79 3.45
C VAL A 123 3.33 -9.82 3.05
N TRP A 124 3.72 -10.71 3.97
CA TRP A 124 4.64 -11.79 3.67
C TRP A 124 4.07 -12.74 2.61
N HIS A 125 2.82 -13.21 2.75
CA HIS A 125 2.14 -14.07 1.76
C HIS A 125 2.07 -13.42 0.39
N CYS A 126 1.57 -12.19 0.32
CA CYS A 126 1.45 -11.44 -0.93
C CYS A 126 2.80 -11.23 -1.61
N THR A 127 3.84 -10.87 -0.84
CA THR A 127 5.19 -10.68 -1.38
C THR A 127 5.75 -11.99 -1.94
N ARG A 128 5.56 -13.12 -1.24
CA ARG A 128 5.97 -14.43 -1.71
C ARG A 128 5.28 -14.80 -3.02
N VAL A 129 3.95 -14.72 -3.08
CA VAL A 129 3.18 -15.04 -4.29
C VAL A 129 3.57 -14.13 -5.46
N ALA A 130 3.76 -12.83 -5.21
CA ALA A 130 4.23 -11.90 -6.23
C ALA A 130 5.61 -12.30 -6.76
N ALA A 131 6.56 -12.64 -5.87
CA ALA A 131 7.91 -13.05 -6.24
C ALA A 131 7.97 -14.38 -7.00
N GLU A 132 7.06 -15.32 -6.70
CA GLU A 132 6.91 -16.59 -7.42
C GLU A 132 6.29 -16.40 -8.82
N THR A 133 5.52 -15.32 -9.00
CA THR A 133 4.77 -15.04 -10.24
C THR A 133 5.54 -14.15 -11.22
N MET A 134 6.37 -13.23 -10.72
CA MET A 134 7.13 -12.28 -11.53
C MET A 134 8.46 -12.88 -11.98
N ASP A 135 8.80 -12.74 -13.25
CA ASP A 135 10.19 -12.99 -13.72
C ASP A 135 11.12 -11.88 -13.25
N GLU A 136 10.74 -10.62 -13.50
CA GLU A 136 11.37 -9.41 -12.99
C GLU A 136 10.31 -8.43 -12.50
N GLY A 137 10.59 -7.64 -11.47
CA GLY A 137 9.54 -6.74 -11.00
C GLY A 137 9.90 -5.82 -9.85
N ARG A 138 8.86 -5.23 -9.29
CA ARG A 138 8.97 -4.31 -8.15
C ARG A 138 7.84 -4.55 -7.17
N ILE A 139 8.18 -4.61 -5.90
CA ILE A 139 7.22 -4.75 -4.80
C ILE A 139 7.30 -3.52 -3.93
N LEU A 140 6.15 -2.95 -3.62
CA LEU A 140 6.02 -1.81 -2.72
C LEU A 140 5.15 -2.18 -1.53
N ASN A 141 5.71 -2.07 -0.34
CA ASN A 141 4.99 -2.24 0.91
C ASN A 141 4.53 -0.88 1.45
N ILE A 142 3.30 -0.82 1.96
CA ILE A 142 2.81 0.34 2.69
C ILE A 142 2.84 0.02 4.19
N SER A 143 3.83 0.60 4.86
CA SER A 143 4.00 0.54 6.31
C SER A 143 3.26 1.71 7.00
N SER A 144 3.88 2.33 7.96
CA SER A 144 3.38 3.51 8.70
C SER A 144 4.53 4.17 9.46
N LEU A 145 4.41 5.45 9.81
CA LEU A 145 5.28 6.08 10.82
C LEU A 145 5.22 5.33 12.16
N ALA A 146 4.09 4.68 12.48
CA ALA A 146 3.95 3.83 13.66
C ALA A 146 4.96 2.67 13.73
N ALA A 147 5.65 2.34 12.63
CA ALA A 147 6.73 1.35 12.61
C ALA A 147 8.01 1.82 13.34
N GLU A 148 8.20 3.13 13.48
CA GLU A 148 9.38 3.75 14.08
C GLU A 148 9.01 4.68 15.23
N ASP A 149 7.84 5.32 15.15
CA ASP A 149 7.37 6.27 16.15
C ASP A 149 6.43 5.58 17.16
N VAL A 150 6.50 5.97 18.40
CA VAL A 150 5.61 5.44 19.45
C VAL A 150 4.25 6.10 19.35
N ILE A 151 3.22 5.29 19.05
CA ILE A 151 1.82 5.73 19.05
C ILE A 151 1.10 4.97 20.18
N PRO A 152 0.82 5.61 21.33
CA PRO A 152 0.13 4.97 22.44
C PRO A 152 -1.22 4.38 22.00
N GLY A 153 -1.50 3.16 22.43
CA GLY A 153 -2.71 2.42 22.04
C GLY A 153 -2.63 1.66 20.72
N SER A 154 -1.58 1.89 19.92
CA SER A 154 -1.41 1.22 18.60
C SER A 154 -0.25 0.21 18.59
N GLY A 155 0.23 -0.25 19.73
CA GLY A 155 1.43 -1.07 19.82
C GLY A 155 1.41 -2.37 19.00
N HIS A 156 0.26 -3.04 18.90
CA HIS A 156 0.06 -4.23 18.05
C HIS A 156 0.23 -3.90 16.55
N TYR A 157 -0.32 -2.77 16.12
CA TYR A 157 -0.16 -2.27 14.76
C TYR A 157 1.29 -1.81 14.49
N SER A 158 1.88 -1.10 15.42
CA SER A 158 3.29 -0.66 15.36
C SER A 158 4.24 -1.86 15.22
N ALA A 159 4.05 -2.91 16.01
CA ALA A 159 4.85 -4.14 15.92
C ALA A 159 4.71 -4.80 14.53
N ALA A 160 3.48 -4.89 13.99
CA ALA A 160 3.26 -5.42 12.66
C ALA A 160 3.96 -4.58 11.57
N LYS A 161 3.84 -3.26 11.64
CA LYS A 161 4.45 -2.36 10.65
C LYS A 161 5.98 -2.27 10.76
N ALA A 162 6.55 -2.39 11.96
CA ALA A 162 7.99 -2.57 12.14
C ALA A 162 8.48 -3.88 11.50
N GLY A 163 7.70 -4.96 11.63
CA GLY A 163 7.94 -6.22 10.92
C GLY A 163 7.94 -6.04 9.40
N VAL A 164 7.01 -5.27 8.84
CA VAL A 164 6.97 -4.95 7.39
C VAL A 164 8.23 -4.21 6.95
N ASN A 165 8.72 -3.25 7.75
CA ASN A 165 9.98 -2.55 7.46
C ASN A 165 11.16 -3.52 7.36
N MET A 166 11.23 -4.50 8.26
CA MET A 166 12.28 -5.52 8.21
C MET A 166 12.08 -6.51 7.06
N LEU A 167 10.86 -6.99 6.81
CA LEU A 167 10.55 -7.85 5.64
C LEU A 167 10.96 -7.17 4.33
N THR A 168 10.74 -5.86 4.19
CA THR A 168 11.15 -5.10 3.02
C THR A 168 12.65 -5.23 2.75
N LYS A 169 13.48 -5.03 3.78
CA LYS A 169 14.94 -5.13 3.68
C LYS A 169 15.39 -6.55 3.35
N THR A 170 14.79 -7.55 4.01
CA THR A 170 15.11 -8.96 3.82
C THR A 170 14.76 -9.41 2.40
N PHE A 171 13.53 -9.16 1.95
CA PHE A 171 13.12 -9.52 0.59
C PHE A 171 13.93 -8.77 -0.49
N ALA A 172 14.30 -7.52 -0.26
CA ALA A 172 15.16 -6.78 -1.20
C ALA A 172 16.52 -7.46 -1.39
N GLN A 173 17.09 -8.01 -0.32
CA GLN A 173 18.37 -8.75 -0.36
C GLN A 173 18.21 -10.13 -1.00
N GLU A 174 17.13 -10.83 -0.70
CA GLU A 174 16.91 -12.21 -1.17
C GLU A 174 16.42 -12.28 -2.62
N LEU A 175 15.63 -11.30 -3.08
CA LEU A 175 15.03 -11.29 -4.41
C LEU A 175 15.84 -10.49 -5.45
N GLY A 176 16.83 -9.71 -5.01
CA GLY A 176 17.72 -9.00 -5.92
C GLY A 176 18.64 -9.93 -6.71
N PRO A 177 19.05 -9.54 -7.92
CA PRO A 177 18.69 -8.30 -8.63
C PRO A 177 17.34 -8.35 -9.38
N ARG A 178 16.66 -9.48 -9.38
CA ARG A 178 15.45 -9.77 -10.17
C ARG A 178 14.26 -8.90 -9.75
N ILE A 179 14.05 -8.69 -8.45
CA ILE A 179 12.94 -7.92 -7.91
C ILE A 179 13.44 -6.88 -6.91
N ARG A 180 13.08 -5.61 -7.12
CA ARG A 180 13.29 -4.56 -6.13
C ARG A 180 12.14 -4.53 -5.14
N VAL A 181 12.44 -4.38 -3.85
CA VAL A 181 11.43 -4.29 -2.79
C VAL A 181 11.68 -3.05 -1.96
N ASN A 182 10.71 -2.15 -1.89
CA ASN A 182 10.79 -0.91 -1.10
C ASN A 182 9.53 -0.73 -0.26
N CYS A 183 9.57 0.22 0.65
CA CYS A 183 8.47 0.55 1.54
C CYS A 183 8.24 2.06 1.63
N ILE A 184 6.98 2.46 1.68
CA ILE A 184 6.55 3.79 2.08
C ILE A 184 5.97 3.72 3.49
N MET A 185 6.36 4.68 4.33
CA MET A 185 5.79 4.91 5.66
C MET A 185 4.95 6.20 5.62
N PRO A 186 3.62 6.08 5.43
CA PRO A 186 2.73 7.24 5.42
C PRO A 186 2.66 7.92 6.78
N GLY A 187 2.55 9.26 6.76
CA GLY A 187 2.15 10.07 7.89
C GLY A 187 0.64 10.23 7.99
N ALA A 188 0.21 11.40 8.46
CA ALA A 188 -1.20 11.74 8.65
C ALA A 188 -1.91 11.97 7.30
N VAL A 189 -2.51 10.91 6.77
CA VAL A 189 -3.42 10.94 5.62
C VAL A 189 -4.82 10.60 6.11
N PRO A 190 -5.82 11.50 5.99
CA PRO A 190 -7.18 11.29 6.49
C PRO A 190 -7.91 10.20 5.71
N THR A 191 -7.56 8.96 6.00
CA THR A 191 -8.30 7.79 5.50
C THR A 191 -9.41 7.42 6.46
N GLU A 192 -10.43 6.70 5.97
CA GLU A 192 -11.52 6.23 6.82
C GLU A 192 -11.01 5.45 8.05
N ILE A 193 -9.98 4.61 7.88
CA ILE A 193 -9.39 3.84 8.99
C ILE A 193 -8.75 4.78 10.03
N MET A 194 -8.02 5.80 9.58
CA MET A 194 -7.43 6.78 10.49
C MET A 194 -8.52 7.58 11.23
N MET A 195 -9.55 8.02 10.50
CA MET A 195 -10.67 8.75 11.08
C MET A 195 -11.41 7.91 12.13
N GLN A 196 -11.66 6.62 11.84
CA GLN A 196 -12.24 5.69 12.80
C GLN A 196 -11.35 5.45 14.02
N ALA A 197 -10.05 5.22 13.82
CA ALA A 197 -9.11 4.97 14.91
C ALA A 197 -8.98 6.16 15.87
N LEU A 198 -9.06 7.38 15.34
CA LEU A 198 -8.97 8.62 16.13
C LEU A 198 -10.34 9.16 16.54
N ASN A 199 -11.43 8.49 16.18
CA ASN A 199 -12.81 8.95 16.39
C ASN A 199 -13.02 10.39 15.90
N LEU A 200 -12.52 10.70 14.69
CA LEU A 200 -12.61 12.01 14.05
C LEU A 200 -13.67 12.01 12.95
N LYS A 201 -14.21 13.20 12.68
CA LYS A 201 -15.05 13.51 11.55
C LYS A 201 -14.36 14.52 10.62
N ASP A 202 -14.91 14.74 9.42
CA ASP A 202 -14.36 15.69 8.46
C ASP A 202 -14.25 17.12 9.04
N GLU A 203 -15.17 17.51 9.90
CA GLU A 203 -15.16 18.80 10.60
C GLU A 203 -13.96 18.98 11.56
N ASP A 204 -13.32 17.88 11.99
CA ASP A 204 -12.17 17.89 12.88
C ASP A 204 -10.83 18.06 12.13
N LEU A 205 -10.81 17.86 10.82
CA LEU A 205 -9.56 17.86 10.03
C LEU A 205 -8.79 19.18 10.11
N PRO A 206 -9.40 20.39 10.05
CA PRO A 206 -8.68 21.65 10.19
C PRO A 206 -7.99 21.78 11.56
N LYS A 207 -8.65 21.28 12.62
CA LYS A 207 -8.09 21.27 13.97
C LYS A 207 -6.90 20.30 14.05
N LEU A 208 -7.04 19.08 13.50
CA LEU A 208 -5.98 18.10 13.44
C LEU A 208 -4.74 18.66 12.70
N GLU A 209 -4.95 19.28 11.55
CA GLU A 209 -3.89 19.90 10.75
C GLU A 209 -3.14 20.99 11.55
N SER A 210 -3.90 21.86 12.22
CA SER A 210 -3.32 22.90 13.09
C SER A 210 -2.53 22.33 14.27
N MET A 211 -2.99 21.21 14.86
CA MET A 211 -2.31 20.55 15.99
C MET A 211 -1.00 19.86 15.58
N LEU A 212 -0.99 19.18 14.43
CA LEU A 212 0.17 18.43 13.96
C LEU A 212 1.31 19.33 13.48
N ARG A 213 1.01 20.55 13.02
CA ARG A 213 2.00 21.55 12.55
C ARG A 213 3.03 20.95 11.60
N LEU A 214 2.54 20.16 10.64
CA LEU A 214 3.42 19.49 9.69
C LEU A 214 4.21 20.53 8.88
N PRO A 215 5.52 20.34 8.67
CA PRO A 215 6.34 21.23 7.84
C PRO A 215 5.81 21.44 6.42
N ALA A 216 5.11 20.45 5.86
CA ALA A 216 4.44 20.58 4.55
C ALA A 216 3.20 21.49 4.58
N GLY A 217 2.78 22.00 5.74
CA GLY A 217 1.67 22.93 5.94
C GLY A 217 0.28 22.34 5.73
N ARG A 218 0.16 21.04 5.56
CA ARG A 218 -1.13 20.35 5.35
C ARG A 218 -1.06 18.86 5.70
N LEU A 219 -2.23 18.27 5.89
CA LEU A 219 -2.38 16.81 5.91
C LEU A 219 -2.06 16.20 4.53
N GLY A 220 -1.64 14.94 4.51
CA GLY A 220 -1.39 14.19 3.28
C GLY A 220 -2.68 13.87 2.53
N LYS A 221 -2.54 13.68 1.21
CA LYS A 221 -3.59 13.18 0.34
C LYS A 221 -3.20 11.81 -0.22
N PRO A 222 -4.15 10.95 -0.59
CA PRO A 222 -3.84 9.66 -1.23
C PRO A 222 -2.90 9.79 -2.44
N GLU A 223 -3.02 10.86 -3.22
CA GLU A 223 -2.20 11.13 -4.41
C GLU A 223 -0.73 11.44 -4.05
N ASP A 224 -0.43 11.99 -2.87
CA ASP A 224 0.95 12.20 -2.41
C ASP A 224 1.67 10.84 -2.26
N LEU A 225 0.95 9.83 -1.74
CA LEU A 225 1.46 8.46 -1.62
C LEU A 225 1.50 7.79 -3.01
N GLY A 226 0.55 8.11 -3.89
CA GLY A 226 0.55 7.68 -5.28
C GLY A 226 1.78 8.13 -6.04
N ALA A 227 2.17 9.40 -5.90
CA ALA A 227 3.37 9.97 -6.54
C ALA A 227 4.66 9.30 -6.03
N ALA A 228 4.78 9.07 -4.72
CA ALA A 228 5.90 8.34 -4.14
C ALA A 228 5.94 6.88 -4.60
N ALA A 229 4.78 6.23 -4.70
CA ALA A 229 4.65 4.87 -5.21
C ALA A 229 5.07 4.79 -6.68
N LEU A 230 4.63 5.74 -7.53
CA LEU A 230 5.07 5.83 -8.91
C LEU A 230 6.61 5.91 -9.00
N PHE A 231 7.25 6.80 -8.24
CA PHE A 231 8.71 6.90 -8.24
C PHE A 231 9.38 5.58 -7.89
N LEU A 232 8.95 4.90 -6.82
CA LEU A 232 9.59 3.65 -6.35
C LEU A 232 9.31 2.45 -7.27
N LEU A 233 8.23 2.48 -8.03
CA LEU A 233 7.83 1.42 -8.95
C LEU A 233 8.29 1.69 -10.39
N ALA A 234 8.69 2.92 -10.72
CA ALA A 234 9.14 3.29 -12.05
C ALA A 234 10.64 2.99 -12.30
N PRO A 235 11.10 3.03 -13.56
CA PRO A 235 12.52 2.97 -13.91
C PRO A 235 13.37 4.03 -13.23
N ALA A 236 12.81 5.20 -12.89
CA ALA A 236 13.47 6.29 -12.17
C ALA A 236 14.16 5.88 -10.88
N SER A 237 13.69 4.80 -10.23
CA SER A 237 14.25 4.27 -8.98
C SER A 237 15.04 2.96 -9.17
N ALA A 238 15.59 2.71 -10.36
CA ALA A 238 16.28 1.44 -10.66
C ALA A 238 17.44 1.11 -9.69
N TRP A 239 18.04 2.12 -9.05
CA TRP A 239 19.12 1.97 -8.06
C TRP A 239 18.63 2.01 -6.61
N ILE A 240 17.30 1.86 -6.37
CA ILE A 240 16.69 1.94 -5.04
C ILE A 240 16.00 0.60 -4.72
N THR A 241 16.51 -0.10 -3.71
CA THR A 241 15.89 -1.32 -3.15
C THR A 241 16.19 -1.42 -1.65
N GLY A 242 15.32 -2.07 -0.88
CA GLY A 242 15.46 -2.25 0.57
C GLY A 242 15.21 -0.99 1.41
N GLN A 243 14.64 0.06 0.81
CA GLN A 243 14.44 1.33 1.51
C GLN A 243 13.06 1.43 2.15
N ASN A 244 13.04 2.00 3.36
CA ASN A 244 11.82 2.44 4.06
C ASN A 244 11.79 3.96 4.02
N ILE A 245 10.86 4.54 3.26
CA ILE A 245 10.83 5.99 3.00
C ILE A 245 9.64 6.62 3.71
N ARG A 246 9.89 7.61 4.57
CA ARG A 246 8.85 8.42 5.18
C ARG A 246 8.21 9.34 4.13
N VAL A 247 6.90 9.29 4.00
CA VAL A 247 6.09 10.20 3.18
C VAL A 247 5.01 10.79 4.08
N SER A 248 5.39 11.81 4.83
CA SER A 248 4.66 12.22 6.04
C SER A 248 4.38 13.72 6.14
N GLY A 249 4.91 14.52 5.22
CA GLY A 249 4.82 15.98 5.31
C GLY A 249 5.72 16.60 6.39
N GLY A 250 6.55 15.80 7.03
CA GLY A 250 7.51 16.22 8.07
C GLY A 250 8.40 15.07 8.55
N PRO A 251 9.29 15.35 9.51
CA PRO A 251 10.20 14.37 10.08
C PRO A 251 9.46 13.30 10.89
#